data_e490497f45bd6d4ac9883a036b39618d
#
_entry.id   e490497f45bd6d4ac9883a036b39618d
#
_cell.length_a   1.000
_cell.length_b   1.000
_cell.length_c   1.000
_cell.angle_alpha   90.00
_cell.angle_beta   90.00
_cell.angle_gamma   90.00
#
_symmetry.space_group_name_H-M   'P 1'
#
loop_
_entity.id
_entity.type
_entity.pdbx_description
1 polymer ?
#
loop_
_entity_poly.entity_id
_entity_poly.type
_entity_poly.pdbx_seq_one_letter_code
_entity_poly.pdbx_strand_id
1 'polypeptide(L)'
;MIKLNMIDLRSDTVTKPTKDMLESILSAQLGDDEYREDPTVNELEEYCAKLLGFESGLFVTSGTMGNQIALLNHTNPGEEVVTTSDSHIKNYEHGAASFLSRIQFRDVKNTDGSISNEDFTQIIEASKIHKPKVSTVVIENTHLASGGSIVPYENIKSISDIAKKNDMNLHIDGARVWHAILVEDKGYDYGSYTDSLTFCFSKALGAPVGSILLGSHEFIEDSREYRKKLGGGMRQAGVIASAARYAIENREHILKDHENTKFIYQKLKEREEELNLIETISYKDTNMILLSFEDMTVSSNFIKKLEDQNIRSGFIRKNIVRLVIHKDVNQEDLDKIVDAIVHSSSA
;
A
#
# COMPACT_ATOMS: atom_id res chain seq x y z
N MET A 1 34.54 -13.54 0.71
CA MET A 1 34.02 -12.30 0.11
C MET A 1 33.13 -11.62 1.14
N ILE A 2 33.52 -10.48 1.67
CA ILE A 2 32.69 -9.62 2.49
C ILE A 2 31.56 -9.17 1.56
N LYS A 3 30.32 -9.62 1.80
CA LYS A 3 29.17 -9.02 1.12
C LYS A 3 29.14 -7.56 1.57
N LEU A 4 29.53 -6.65 0.70
CA LEU A 4 29.22 -5.23 0.88
C LEU A 4 27.72 -5.13 1.18
N ASN A 5 27.35 -4.42 2.23
CA ASN A 5 25.95 -4.21 2.59
C ASN A 5 25.29 -3.46 1.44
N MET A 6 24.45 -4.17 0.69
CA MET A 6 23.66 -3.60 -0.41
C MET A 6 22.52 -2.78 0.18
N ILE A 7 22.41 -1.50 -0.16
CA ILE A 7 21.28 -0.64 0.18
C ILE A 7 20.18 -0.91 -0.84
N ASP A 8 19.03 -1.41 -0.40
CA ASP A 8 17.94 -1.80 -1.30
C ASP A 8 16.76 -0.82 -1.22
N LEU A 9 16.67 0.07 -2.20
CA LEU A 9 15.63 1.11 -2.30
C LEU A 9 14.48 0.75 -3.27
N ARG A 10 14.36 -0.53 -3.68
CA ARG A 10 13.32 -0.94 -4.63
C ARG A 10 11.92 -0.82 -4.07
N SER A 11 11.73 -1.21 -2.81
CA SER A 11 10.43 -1.24 -2.14
C SER A 11 10.60 -1.49 -0.64
N ASP A 12 9.66 -1.01 0.18
CA ASP A 12 9.53 -1.37 1.59
C ASP A 12 9.15 -2.86 1.82
N THR A 13 8.80 -3.59 0.78
CA THR A 13 8.59 -5.05 0.83
C THR A 13 9.88 -5.85 1.01
N VAL A 14 11.05 -5.23 0.87
CA VAL A 14 12.35 -5.89 1.10
C VAL A 14 12.78 -5.84 2.56
N THR A 15 12.04 -5.14 3.42
CA THR A 15 12.32 -5.05 4.86
C THR A 15 12.32 -6.42 5.52
N LYS A 16 13.18 -6.57 6.52
CA LYS A 16 13.32 -7.82 7.26
C LYS A 16 12.74 -7.66 8.67
N PRO A 17 12.19 -8.73 9.25
CA PRO A 17 11.73 -8.69 10.62
C PRO A 17 12.89 -8.35 11.57
N THR A 18 12.61 -7.55 12.59
CA THR A 18 13.57 -7.24 13.65
C THR A 18 13.77 -8.45 14.57
N LYS A 19 14.81 -8.39 15.42
CA LYS A 19 15.05 -9.44 16.42
C LYS A 19 13.83 -9.59 17.35
N ASP A 20 13.26 -8.49 17.80
CA ASP A 20 12.11 -8.49 18.70
C ASP A 20 10.84 -9.08 18.02
N MET A 21 10.64 -8.81 16.72
CA MET A 21 9.60 -9.49 15.94
C MET A 21 9.80 -11.01 15.88
N LEU A 22 11.05 -11.47 15.72
CA LEU A 22 11.38 -12.90 15.74
C LEU A 22 11.16 -13.52 17.13
N GLU A 23 11.48 -12.80 18.19
CA GLU A 23 11.22 -13.20 19.57
C GLU A 23 9.72 -13.28 19.86
N SER A 24 8.90 -12.35 19.32
CA SER A 24 7.44 -12.41 19.44
C SER A 24 6.85 -13.68 18.79
N ILE A 25 7.42 -14.13 17.66
CA ILE A 25 7.04 -15.39 17.01
C ILE A 25 7.24 -16.59 17.95
N LEU A 26 8.37 -16.63 18.66
CA LEU A 26 8.70 -17.73 19.58
C LEU A 26 7.78 -17.79 20.82
N SER A 27 7.22 -16.66 21.20
CA SER A 27 6.34 -16.54 22.39
C SER A 27 4.84 -16.56 22.05
N ALA A 28 4.47 -16.69 20.78
CA ALA A 28 3.08 -16.64 20.33
C ALA A 28 2.23 -17.76 20.94
N GLN A 29 1.05 -17.43 21.41
CA GLN A 29 0.04 -18.42 21.77
C GLN A 29 -0.67 -18.90 20.50
N LEU A 30 -0.80 -20.20 20.35
CA LEU A 30 -1.25 -20.82 19.11
C LEU A 30 -2.55 -21.61 19.31
N GLY A 31 -3.40 -21.58 18.30
CA GLY A 31 -4.58 -22.38 18.14
C GLY A 31 -4.91 -22.59 16.66
N ASP A 32 -6.02 -23.24 16.35
CA ASP A 32 -6.43 -23.39 14.96
C ASP A 32 -7.28 -22.19 14.51
N ASP A 33 -6.73 -21.37 13.61
CA ASP A 33 -7.39 -20.16 13.05
C ASP A 33 -8.69 -20.52 12.30
N GLU A 34 -8.77 -21.71 11.69
CA GLU A 34 -9.98 -22.15 10.99
C GLU A 34 -11.17 -22.33 11.95
N TYR A 35 -10.89 -22.73 13.21
CA TYR A 35 -11.88 -22.83 14.28
C TYR A 35 -11.99 -21.57 15.14
N ARG A 36 -11.25 -20.50 14.79
CA ARG A 36 -11.16 -19.25 15.58
C ARG A 36 -10.57 -19.46 16.98
N GLU A 37 -9.72 -20.44 17.12
CA GLU A 37 -9.11 -20.82 18.39
C GLU A 37 -7.69 -20.27 18.55
N ASP A 38 -7.11 -19.62 17.52
CA ASP A 38 -5.79 -18.98 17.62
C ASP A 38 -5.91 -17.62 18.33
N PRO A 39 -5.48 -17.50 19.59
CA PRO A 39 -5.69 -16.28 20.36
C PRO A 39 -4.89 -15.12 19.81
N THR A 40 -3.69 -15.37 19.26
CA THR A 40 -2.82 -14.32 18.71
C THR A 40 -3.43 -13.71 17.44
N VAL A 41 -4.07 -14.52 16.58
CA VAL A 41 -4.80 -14.03 15.41
C VAL A 41 -6.02 -13.22 15.85
N ASN A 42 -6.82 -13.75 16.77
CA ASN A 42 -8.04 -13.09 17.23
C ASN A 42 -7.73 -11.72 17.86
N GLU A 43 -6.71 -11.63 18.69
CA GLU A 43 -6.27 -10.37 19.31
C GLU A 43 -5.74 -9.36 18.26
N LEU A 44 -5.04 -9.82 17.22
CA LEU A 44 -4.58 -8.95 16.13
C LEU A 44 -5.76 -8.40 15.34
N GLU A 45 -6.72 -9.24 14.96
CA GLU A 45 -7.93 -8.87 14.22
C GLU A 45 -8.74 -7.83 14.99
N GLU A 46 -9.03 -8.08 16.27
CA GLU A 46 -9.74 -7.16 17.16
C GLU A 46 -8.99 -5.83 17.34
N TYR A 47 -7.69 -5.89 17.60
CA TYR A 47 -6.88 -4.70 17.79
C TYR A 47 -6.88 -3.78 16.56
N CYS A 48 -6.67 -4.34 15.36
CA CYS A 48 -6.64 -3.56 14.14
C CYS A 48 -8.01 -2.97 13.79
N ALA A 49 -9.08 -3.75 13.98
CA ALA A 49 -10.44 -3.27 13.77
C ALA A 49 -10.73 -2.07 14.68
N LYS A 50 -10.51 -2.20 15.97
CA LYS A 50 -10.71 -1.13 16.96
C LYS A 50 -9.84 0.10 16.65
N LEU A 51 -8.60 -0.10 16.22
CA LEU A 51 -7.65 0.98 15.95
C LEU A 51 -8.10 1.90 14.80
N LEU A 52 -8.82 1.35 13.80
CA LEU A 52 -9.28 2.08 12.63
C LEU A 52 -10.82 2.28 12.58
N GLY A 53 -11.52 2.00 13.69
CA GLY A 53 -12.96 2.27 13.83
C GLY A 53 -13.87 1.25 13.12
N PHE A 54 -13.36 0.05 12.77
CA PHE A 54 -14.16 -1.03 12.20
C PHE A 54 -14.70 -1.98 13.26
N GLU A 55 -15.73 -2.74 12.90
CA GLU A 55 -16.34 -3.73 13.80
C GLU A 55 -15.51 -5.02 13.90
N SER A 56 -14.85 -5.43 12.81
CA SER A 56 -14.15 -6.71 12.74
C SER A 56 -12.99 -6.68 11.74
N GLY A 57 -12.09 -7.68 11.86
CA GLY A 57 -10.96 -7.87 10.98
C GLY A 57 -10.76 -9.31 10.56
N LEU A 58 -10.05 -9.52 9.46
CA LEU A 58 -9.63 -10.80 8.93
C LEU A 58 -8.17 -10.78 8.54
N PHE A 59 -7.34 -11.55 9.24
CA PHE A 59 -5.94 -11.73 8.85
C PHE A 59 -5.83 -12.54 7.56
N VAL A 60 -5.10 -12.01 6.60
CA VAL A 60 -4.90 -12.61 5.27
C VAL A 60 -3.42 -12.65 4.91
N THR A 61 -3.04 -13.52 3.97
CA THR A 61 -1.63 -13.74 3.61
C THR A 61 -1.00 -12.57 2.86
N SER A 62 -1.80 -11.75 2.16
CA SER A 62 -1.31 -10.64 1.35
C SER A 62 -2.37 -9.55 1.17
N GLY A 63 -1.94 -8.32 0.84
CA GLY A 63 -2.83 -7.23 0.46
C GLY A 63 -3.69 -7.57 -0.76
N THR A 64 -3.09 -8.21 -1.77
CA THR A 64 -3.84 -8.69 -2.94
C THR A 64 -4.99 -9.61 -2.53
N MET A 65 -4.77 -10.56 -1.61
CA MET A 65 -5.85 -11.42 -1.11
C MET A 65 -6.94 -10.60 -0.44
N GLY A 66 -6.59 -9.64 0.43
CA GLY A 66 -7.55 -8.76 1.09
C GLY A 66 -8.39 -7.95 0.09
N ASN A 67 -7.73 -7.31 -0.88
CA ASN A 67 -8.41 -6.55 -1.93
C ASN A 67 -9.34 -7.43 -2.78
N GLN A 68 -8.89 -8.63 -3.17
CA GLN A 68 -9.70 -9.53 -3.98
C GLN A 68 -10.90 -10.09 -3.21
N ILE A 69 -10.76 -10.37 -1.91
CA ILE A 69 -11.88 -10.75 -1.03
C ILE A 69 -12.87 -9.58 -0.92
N ALA A 70 -12.40 -8.35 -0.74
CA ALA A 70 -13.26 -7.18 -0.70
C ALA A 70 -14.07 -7.02 -1.99
N LEU A 71 -13.44 -7.17 -3.15
CA LEU A 71 -14.15 -7.12 -4.43
C LEU A 71 -15.18 -8.25 -4.59
N LEU A 72 -14.84 -9.48 -4.18
CA LEU A 72 -15.76 -10.62 -4.20
C LEU A 72 -17.02 -10.39 -3.36
N ASN A 73 -16.89 -9.66 -2.24
CA ASN A 73 -18.02 -9.33 -1.37
C ASN A 73 -18.84 -8.13 -1.87
N HIS A 74 -18.15 -7.10 -2.38
CA HIS A 74 -18.78 -5.82 -2.74
C HIS A 74 -19.37 -5.81 -4.15
N THR A 75 -19.15 -6.84 -4.97
CA THR A 75 -19.54 -6.82 -6.38
C THR A 75 -20.21 -8.11 -6.83
N ASN A 76 -20.96 -8.01 -7.92
CA ASN A 76 -21.48 -9.15 -8.66
C ASN A 76 -20.82 -9.23 -10.06
N PRO A 77 -20.78 -10.42 -10.68
CA PRO A 77 -20.25 -10.57 -12.03
C PRO A 77 -20.90 -9.62 -13.04
N GLY A 78 -20.06 -8.93 -13.82
CA GLY A 78 -20.48 -7.98 -14.83
C GLY A 78 -20.66 -6.54 -14.33
N GLU A 79 -20.53 -6.29 -13.03
CA GLU A 79 -20.56 -4.93 -12.48
C GLU A 79 -19.23 -4.18 -12.72
N GLU A 80 -19.27 -2.86 -12.51
CA GLU A 80 -18.10 -1.97 -12.61
C GLU A 80 -17.64 -1.52 -11.24
N VAL A 81 -16.31 -1.41 -11.12
CA VAL A 81 -15.61 -0.81 -9.98
C VAL A 81 -14.90 0.45 -10.44
N VAL A 82 -15.19 1.58 -9.81
CA VAL A 82 -14.50 2.85 -10.08
C VAL A 82 -13.20 2.90 -9.31
N THR A 83 -12.11 3.24 -9.98
CA THR A 83 -10.81 3.50 -9.34
C THR A 83 -9.97 4.40 -10.23
N THR A 84 -8.80 4.83 -9.74
CA THR A 84 -7.86 5.61 -10.55
C THR A 84 -7.20 4.74 -11.62
N SER A 85 -6.87 5.33 -12.77
CA SER A 85 -6.36 4.60 -13.95
C SER A 85 -5.07 3.81 -13.67
N ASP A 86 -4.29 4.22 -12.69
CA ASP A 86 -3.00 3.67 -12.32
C ASP A 86 -2.95 3.04 -10.92
N SER A 87 -4.12 2.74 -10.33
CA SER A 87 -4.23 2.05 -9.05
C SER A 87 -3.62 0.64 -9.07
N HIS A 88 -3.14 0.22 -7.89
CA HIS A 88 -2.51 -1.10 -7.69
C HIS A 88 -3.48 -2.25 -7.97
N ILE A 89 -4.69 -2.18 -7.42
CA ILE A 89 -5.72 -3.23 -7.54
C ILE A 89 -6.08 -3.56 -9.00
N LYS A 90 -5.95 -2.56 -9.89
CA LYS A 90 -6.20 -2.72 -11.32
C LYS A 90 -4.97 -3.23 -12.08
N ASN A 91 -3.78 -2.66 -11.82
CA ASN A 91 -2.63 -2.82 -12.71
C ASN A 91 -1.58 -3.82 -12.22
N TYR A 92 -1.52 -4.10 -10.91
CA TYR A 92 -0.43 -4.89 -10.32
C TYR A 92 -0.88 -6.19 -9.65
N GLU A 93 -2.17 -6.55 -9.77
CA GLU A 93 -2.72 -7.81 -9.23
C GLU A 93 -3.02 -8.85 -10.32
N HIS A 94 -2.28 -8.79 -11.44
CA HIS A 94 -2.32 -9.78 -12.52
C HIS A 94 -3.72 -10.07 -13.09
N GLY A 95 -4.63 -9.08 -13.09
CA GLY A 95 -6.00 -9.24 -13.59
C GLY A 95 -6.90 -10.05 -12.66
N ALA A 96 -6.51 -10.21 -11.39
CA ALA A 96 -7.25 -11.02 -10.41
C ALA A 96 -8.72 -10.58 -10.27
N ALA A 97 -9.01 -9.29 -10.28
CA ALA A 97 -10.37 -8.77 -10.17
C ALA A 97 -11.28 -9.26 -11.31
N SER A 98 -10.80 -9.24 -12.56
CA SER A 98 -11.55 -9.77 -13.70
C SER A 98 -11.66 -11.28 -13.67
N PHE A 99 -10.64 -11.99 -13.18
CA PHE A 99 -10.62 -13.44 -13.09
C PHE A 99 -11.52 -13.98 -11.97
N LEU A 100 -11.46 -13.39 -10.78
CA LEU A 100 -12.18 -13.86 -9.58
C LEU A 100 -13.58 -13.26 -9.49
N SER A 101 -13.69 -11.94 -9.43
CA SER A 101 -14.96 -11.23 -9.26
C SER A 101 -15.71 -11.01 -10.58
N ARG A 102 -15.04 -11.22 -11.71
CA ARG A 102 -15.63 -11.05 -13.06
C ARG A 102 -16.18 -9.65 -13.30
N ILE A 103 -15.52 -8.66 -12.72
CA ILE A 103 -15.84 -7.23 -12.85
C ILE A 103 -14.96 -6.56 -13.91
N GLN A 104 -15.34 -5.35 -14.27
CA GLN A 104 -14.51 -4.46 -15.04
C GLN A 104 -14.26 -3.16 -14.28
N PHE A 105 -13.11 -2.51 -14.56
CA PHE A 105 -12.78 -1.23 -13.95
C PHE A 105 -13.26 -0.06 -14.79
N ARG A 106 -13.76 0.96 -14.11
CA ARG A 106 -14.04 2.28 -14.68
C ARG A 106 -13.01 3.26 -14.16
N ASP A 107 -12.23 3.82 -15.06
CA ASP A 107 -11.09 4.66 -14.72
C ASP A 107 -11.50 6.10 -14.43
N VAL A 108 -10.93 6.68 -13.38
CA VAL A 108 -10.85 8.12 -13.15
C VAL A 108 -9.42 8.56 -13.39
N LYS A 109 -9.23 9.61 -14.17
CA LYS A 109 -7.92 10.23 -14.36
C LYS A 109 -7.57 11.06 -13.14
N ASN A 110 -6.34 10.93 -12.67
CA ASN A 110 -5.84 11.70 -11.54
C ASN A 110 -4.32 11.85 -11.62
N THR A 111 -3.74 12.66 -10.75
CA THR A 111 -2.29 12.89 -10.64
C THR A 111 -1.74 12.54 -9.27
N ASP A 112 -2.59 12.30 -8.28
CA ASP A 112 -2.24 12.13 -6.86
C ASP A 112 -3.00 11.02 -6.15
N GLY A 113 -3.85 10.30 -6.86
CA GLY A 113 -4.70 9.23 -6.31
C GLY A 113 -6.09 9.67 -5.88
N SER A 114 -6.35 10.98 -5.75
CA SER A 114 -7.67 11.51 -5.39
C SER A 114 -8.69 11.28 -6.51
N ILE A 115 -9.93 11.08 -6.14
CA ILE A 115 -11.06 10.98 -7.07
C ILE A 115 -11.85 12.29 -7.02
N SER A 116 -12.04 12.94 -8.18
CA SER A 116 -12.87 14.12 -8.30
C SER A 116 -14.34 13.79 -8.05
N ASN A 117 -15.02 14.56 -7.21
CA ASN A 117 -16.46 14.42 -6.97
C ASN A 117 -17.28 14.57 -8.26
N GLU A 118 -16.84 15.47 -9.14
CA GLU A 118 -17.49 15.71 -10.42
C GLU A 118 -17.37 14.50 -11.34
N ASP A 119 -16.15 13.99 -11.54
CA ASP A 119 -15.90 12.83 -12.39
C ASP A 119 -16.63 11.59 -11.86
N PHE A 120 -16.61 11.36 -10.55
CA PHE A 120 -17.31 10.23 -9.94
C PHE A 120 -18.82 10.33 -10.12
N THR A 121 -19.41 11.51 -9.93
CA THR A 121 -20.84 11.75 -10.15
C THR A 121 -21.21 11.54 -11.63
N GLN A 122 -20.41 12.03 -12.58
CA GLN A 122 -20.64 11.82 -14.01
C GLN A 122 -20.59 10.34 -14.39
N ILE A 123 -19.68 9.56 -13.81
CA ILE A 123 -19.62 8.11 -14.03
C ILE A 123 -20.88 7.44 -13.53
N ILE A 124 -21.36 7.77 -12.33
CA ILE A 124 -22.60 7.21 -11.76
C ILE A 124 -23.79 7.54 -12.63
N GLU A 125 -23.97 8.81 -13.01
CA GLU A 125 -25.09 9.21 -13.88
C GLU A 125 -25.02 8.49 -15.25
N ALA A 126 -23.85 8.37 -15.84
CA ALA A 126 -23.66 7.67 -17.08
C ALA A 126 -23.95 6.15 -16.98
N SER A 127 -23.82 5.54 -15.81
CA SER A 127 -24.09 4.12 -15.60
C SER A 127 -25.59 3.78 -15.53
N LYS A 128 -26.45 4.77 -15.33
CA LYS A 128 -27.90 4.59 -15.25
C LYS A 128 -28.57 4.26 -16.61
N ILE A 129 -27.84 4.42 -17.71
CA ILE A 129 -28.41 4.26 -19.08
C ILE A 129 -27.51 3.28 -19.87
N HIS A 130 -28.03 2.06 -20.09
CA HIS A 130 -27.41 1.04 -20.93
C HIS A 130 -25.95 0.70 -20.64
N LYS A 131 -25.52 0.82 -19.38
CA LYS A 131 -24.17 0.46 -18.94
C LYS A 131 -24.23 -0.49 -17.75
N PRO A 132 -23.14 -1.21 -17.46
CA PRO A 132 -23.07 -2.02 -16.24
C PRO A 132 -23.27 -1.15 -14.99
N LYS A 133 -23.85 -1.75 -13.96
CA LYS A 133 -24.00 -1.10 -12.65
C LYS A 133 -22.64 -0.84 -12.06
N VAL A 134 -22.40 0.37 -11.59
CA VAL A 134 -21.27 0.69 -10.71
C VAL A 134 -21.68 0.33 -9.28
N SER A 135 -20.99 -0.61 -8.65
CA SER A 135 -21.31 -1.09 -7.29
C SER A 135 -20.32 -0.67 -6.24
N THR A 136 -19.09 -0.36 -6.64
CA THR A 136 -18.00 -0.13 -5.72
C THR A 136 -17.07 0.96 -6.25
N VAL A 137 -16.55 1.78 -5.35
CA VAL A 137 -15.39 2.64 -5.60
C VAL A 137 -14.22 2.19 -4.74
N VAL A 138 -13.00 2.19 -5.32
CA VAL A 138 -11.77 1.85 -4.61
C VAL A 138 -10.82 3.03 -4.64
N ILE A 139 -10.37 3.46 -3.47
CA ILE A 139 -9.33 4.48 -3.30
C ILE A 139 -8.06 3.80 -2.76
N GLU A 140 -6.92 4.08 -3.40
CA GLU A 140 -5.61 3.62 -2.93
C GLU A 140 -4.95 4.69 -2.07
N ASN A 141 -4.61 4.40 -0.82
CA ASN A 141 -3.96 5.33 0.11
C ASN A 141 -2.85 4.62 0.95
N THR A 142 -1.56 5.03 0.81
CA THR A 142 -1.04 6.09 -0.08
C THR A 142 -0.96 5.58 -1.52
N HIS A 143 -1.16 6.48 -2.50
CA HIS A 143 -1.21 6.12 -3.92
C HIS A 143 0.19 5.87 -4.50
N LEU A 144 0.48 4.62 -4.84
CA LEU A 144 1.80 4.14 -5.25
C LEU A 144 2.32 4.83 -6.51
N ALA A 145 1.48 4.89 -7.55
CA ALA A 145 1.88 5.34 -8.88
C ALA A 145 2.22 6.84 -8.94
N SER A 146 1.74 7.63 -8.00
CA SER A 146 2.07 9.06 -7.86
C SER A 146 3.22 9.33 -6.87
N GLY A 147 3.93 8.28 -6.44
CA GLY A 147 5.07 8.43 -5.53
C GLY A 147 4.69 8.42 -4.06
N GLY A 148 3.63 7.70 -3.70
CA GLY A 148 3.17 7.57 -2.32
C GLY A 148 2.39 8.79 -1.83
N SER A 149 1.72 9.53 -2.73
CA SER A 149 0.89 10.66 -2.32
C SER A 149 -0.25 10.22 -1.41
N ILE A 150 -0.55 11.06 -0.45
CA ILE A 150 -1.66 10.89 0.48
C ILE A 150 -2.92 11.38 -0.21
N VAL A 151 -3.95 10.54 -0.27
CA VAL A 151 -5.30 10.97 -0.62
C VAL A 151 -5.89 11.65 0.62
N PRO A 152 -6.25 12.94 0.55
CA PRO A 152 -6.74 13.67 1.71
C PRO A 152 -7.99 13.03 2.31
N TYR A 153 -8.06 12.99 3.63
CA TYR A 153 -9.20 12.41 4.35
C TYR A 153 -10.54 13.03 3.92
N GLU A 154 -10.57 14.33 3.65
CA GLU A 154 -11.77 15.04 3.18
C GLU A 154 -12.21 14.55 1.77
N ASN A 155 -11.27 14.11 0.92
CA ASN A 155 -11.63 13.48 -0.36
C ASN A 155 -12.28 12.12 -0.13
N ILE A 156 -11.71 11.28 0.74
CA ILE A 156 -12.29 9.97 1.10
C ILE A 156 -13.72 10.16 1.62
N LYS A 157 -13.92 11.12 2.53
CA LYS A 157 -15.23 11.43 3.11
C LYS A 157 -16.23 11.88 2.05
N SER A 158 -15.84 12.79 1.16
CA SER A 158 -16.73 13.28 0.12
C SER A 158 -17.13 12.19 -0.87
N ILE A 159 -16.21 11.30 -1.24
CA ILE A 159 -16.49 10.14 -2.09
C ILE A 159 -17.41 9.15 -1.35
N SER A 160 -17.19 8.92 -0.03
CA SER A 160 -18.07 8.12 0.80
C SER A 160 -19.52 8.64 0.77
N ASP A 161 -19.72 9.93 0.94
CA ASP A 161 -21.05 10.55 0.93
C ASP A 161 -21.76 10.35 -0.42
N ILE A 162 -21.01 10.42 -1.53
CA ILE A 162 -21.56 10.17 -2.87
C ILE A 162 -21.87 8.67 -3.04
N ALA A 163 -20.97 7.79 -2.62
CA ALA A 163 -21.14 6.34 -2.72
C ALA A 163 -22.38 5.88 -1.93
N LYS A 164 -22.52 6.30 -0.67
CA LYS A 164 -23.68 5.97 0.19
C LYS A 164 -25.01 6.44 -0.39
N LYS A 165 -25.06 7.64 -1.01
CA LYS A 165 -26.27 8.15 -1.68
C LYS A 165 -26.70 7.33 -2.91
N ASN A 166 -25.81 6.52 -3.46
CA ASN A 166 -26.04 5.74 -4.68
C ASN A 166 -25.98 4.22 -4.42
N ASP A 167 -26.08 3.76 -3.17
CA ASP A 167 -26.03 2.35 -2.74
C ASP A 167 -24.76 1.64 -3.26
N MET A 168 -23.63 2.32 -3.16
CA MET A 168 -22.31 1.82 -3.57
C MET A 168 -21.41 1.63 -2.35
N ASN A 169 -20.51 0.66 -2.44
CA ASN A 169 -19.50 0.41 -1.41
C ASN A 169 -18.23 1.23 -1.68
N LEU A 170 -17.55 1.66 -0.61
CA LEU A 170 -16.22 2.26 -0.65
C LEU A 170 -15.21 1.33 0.01
N HIS A 171 -14.26 0.82 -0.78
CA HIS A 171 -13.11 0.06 -0.31
C HIS A 171 -11.84 0.92 -0.33
N ILE A 172 -11.01 0.81 0.70
CA ILE A 172 -9.67 1.42 0.73
C ILE A 172 -8.61 0.34 0.52
N ASP A 173 -7.90 0.41 -0.61
CA ASP A 173 -6.59 -0.25 -0.73
C ASP A 173 -5.58 0.57 0.09
N GLY A 174 -5.49 0.24 1.35
CA GLY A 174 -4.64 0.91 2.33
C GLY A 174 -3.31 0.21 2.53
N ALA A 175 -2.75 -0.42 1.48
CA ALA A 175 -1.50 -1.19 1.59
C ALA A 175 -0.38 -0.43 2.32
N ARG A 176 -0.42 0.91 2.28
CA ARG A 176 0.50 1.83 2.96
C ARG A 176 -0.23 2.94 3.74
N VAL A 177 -1.44 2.71 4.19
CA VAL A 177 -2.28 3.71 4.86
C VAL A 177 -1.61 4.33 6.10
N TRP A 178 -0.71 3.60 6.76
CA TRP A 178 0.01 4.09 7.93
C TRP A 178 0.92 5.27 7.64
N HIS A 179 1.40 5.44 6.41
CA HIS A 179 2.09 6.67 6.00
C HIS A 179 1.14 7.88 6.01
N ALA A 180 -0.09 7.71 5.52
CA ALA A 180 -1.09 8.79 5.54
C ALA A 180 -1.53 9.13 6.97
N ILE A 181 -1.89 8.11 7.75
CA ILE A 181 -2.38 8.25 9.12
C ILE A 181 -1.39 9.00 10.02
N LEU A 182 -0.10 8.65 9.94
CA LEU A 182 0.93 9.28 10.79
C LEU A 182 1.28 10.71 10.36
N VAL A 183 1.05 11.07 9.10
CA VAL A 183 1.26 12.45 8.61
C VAL A 183 0.07 13.34 8.90
N GLU A 184 -1.14 12.84 8.69
CA GLU A 184 -2.35 13.65 8.85
C GLU A 184 -2.73 13.92 10.31
N ASP A 185 -2.36 13.06 11.25
CA ASP A 185 -2.64 13.15 12.70
C ASP A 185 -4.11 13.52 13.03
N LYS A 186 -5.05 13.09 12.19
CA LYS A 186 -6.48 13.45 12.27
C LYS A 186 -7.38 12.38 12.89
N GLY A 187 -6.78 11.41 13.56
CA GLY A 187 -7.51 10.24 14.05
C GLY A 187 -7.66 9.17 12.96
N TYR A 188 -8.02 7.98 13.37
CA TYR A 188 -7.92 6.77 12.54
C TYR A 188 -9.29 6.17 12.22
N ASP A 189 -10.36 6.97 12.23
CA ASP A 189 -11.73 6.49 12.10
C ASP A 189 -12.13 6.28 10.62
N TYR A 190 -11.40 5.39 9.95
CA TYR A 190 -11.74 4.99 8.58
C TYR A 190 -13.06 4.21 8.53
N GLY A 191 -13.38 3.44 9.58
CA GLY A 191 -14.60 2.64 9.65
C GLY A 191 -15.90 3.45 9.59
N SER A 192 -15.89 4.73 10.02
CA SER A 192 -17.06 5.60 9.90
C SER A 192 -17.39 6.03 8.47
N TYR A 193 -16.41 5.96 7.56
CA TYR A 193 -16.54 6.50 6.21
C TYR A 193 -16.39 5.47 5.11
N THR A 194 -15.88 4.28 5.42
CA THR A 194 -15.59 3.25 4.41
C THR A 194 -16.22 1.92 4.80
N ASP A 195 -16.62 1.13 3.82
CA ASP A 195 -17.24 -0.17 4.06
C ASP A 195 -16.18 -1.24 4.35
N SER A 196 -14.98 -1.10 3.79
CA SER A 196 -13.86 -1.98 4.07
C SER A 196 -12.51 -1.34 3.80
N LEU A 197 -11.47 -1.86 4.43
CA LEU A 197 -10.09 -1.42 4.25
C LEU A 197 -9.13 -2.61 4.34
N THR A 198 -8.18 -2.69 3.43
CA THR A 198 -7.05 -3.63 3.50
C THR A 198 -5.76 -2.87 3.81
N PHE A 199 -4.92 -3.35 4.75
CA PHE A 199 -3.55 -2.86 4.88
C PHE A 199 -2.52 -3.98 5.07
N CYS A 200 -1.26 -3.68 4.73
CA CYS A 200 -0.18 -4.66 4.78
C CYS A 200 0.71 -4.49 6.01
N PHE A 201 1.00 -5.58 6.71
CA PHE A 201 2.05 -5.62 7.73
C PHE A 201 3.44 -5.82 7.10
N SER A 202 3.51 -6.45 5.93
CA SER A 202 4.72 -6.87 5.22
C SER A 202 5.34 -5.81 4.31
N LYS A 203 5.11 -4.53 4.60
CA LYS A 203 5.71 -3.38 3.90
C LYS A 203 6.45 -2.50 4.91
N ALA A 204 6.14 -1.20 4.97
CA ALA A 204 6.82 -0.28 5.89
C ALA A 204 6.77 -0.74 7.36
N LEU A 205 5.69 -1.38 7.79
CA LEU A 205 5.59 -1.96 9.14
C LEU A 205 6.65 -3.04 9.43
N GLY A 206 7.19 -3.70 8.41
CA GLY A 206 8.36 -4.58 8.50
C GLY A 206 8.10 -5.99 8.99
N ALA A 207 6.85 -6.44 9.11
CA ALA A 207 6.55 -7.84 9.39
C ALA A 207 6.91 -8.73 8.18
N PRO A 208 7.24 -10.02 8.39
CA PRO A 208 7.71 -10.88 7.29
C PRO A 208 6.62 -11.22 6.27
N VAL A 209 5.36 -11.24 6.68
CA VAL A 209 4.21 -11.63 5.86
C VAL A 209 2.92 -11.15 6.49
N GLY A 210 1.88 -11.00 5.69
CA GLY A 210 0.52 -10.78 6.15
C GLY A 210 -0.02 -9.38 5.88
N SER A 211 -1.33 -9.34 5.83
CA SER A 211 -2.17 -8.15 5.69
C SER A 211 -3.45 -8.38 6.50
N ILE A 212 -4.26 -7.35 6.62
CA ILE A 212 -5.56 -7.47 7.25
C ILE A 212 -6.63 -6.82 6.39
N LEU A 213 -7.80 -7.43 6.34
CA LEU A 213 -9.02 -6.86 5.78
C LEU A 213 -9.94 -6.48 6.94
N LEU A 214 -10.45 -5.27 6.93
CA LEU A 214 -11.33 -4.71 7.97
C LEU A 214 -12.69 -4.36 7.37
N GLY A 215 -13.74 -4.49 8.16
CA GLY A 215 -15.11 -4.16 7.76
C GLY A 215 -16.12 -4.41 8.87
N SER A 216 -17.41 -4.49 8.50
CA SER A 216 -18.48 -4.91 9.43
C SER A 216 -18.34 -6.38 9.83
N HIS A 217 -19.03 -6.80 10.89
CA HIS A 217 -19.05 -8.21 11.29
C HIS A 217 -19.58 -9.11 10.17
N GLU A 218 -20.69 -8.73 9.52
CA GLU A 218 -21.28 -9.49 8.42
C GLU A 218 -20.32 -9.62 7.24
N PHE A 219 -19.72 -8.51 6.81
CA PHE A 219 -18.75 -8.50 5.73
C PHE A 219 -17.54 -9.40 6.02
N ILE A 220 -17.04 -9.41 7.25
CA ILE A 220 -15.88 -10.23 7.62
C ILE A 220 -16.25 -11.71 7.71
N GLU A 221 -17.46 -12.08 8.14
CA GLU A 221 -17.90 -13.47 8.12
C GLU A 221 -17.94 -14.04 6.70
N ASP A 222 -18.52 -13.31 5.74
CA ASP A 222 -18.50 -13.70 4.33
C ASP A 222 -17.06 -13.73 3.78
N SER A 223 -16.22 -12.80 4.20
CA SER A 223 -14.82 -12.74 3.81
C SER A 223 -14.01 -13.98 4.25
N ARG A 224 -14.34 -14.58 5.40
CA ARG A 224 -13.70 -15.84 5.85
C ARG A 224 -13.95 -16.99 4.87
N GLU A 225 -15.17 -17.07 4.31
CA GLU A 225 -15.48 -18.07 3.30
C GLU A 225 -14.67 -17.85 2.01
N TYR A 226 -14.56 -16.59 1.56
CA TYR A 226 -13.74 -16.27 0.37
C TYR A 226 -12.26 -16.52 0.65
N ARG A 227 -11.74 -16.20 1.84
CA ARG A 227 -10.37 -16.54 2.22
C ARG A 227 -10.14 -18.05 2.08
N LYS A 228 -11.07 -18.87 2.54
CA LYS A 228 -11.01 -20.33 2.41
C LYS A 228 -11.02 -20.76 0.95
N LYS A 229 -11.95 -20.25 0.13
CA LYS A 229 -12.07 -20.56 -1.30
C LYS A 229 -10.81 -20.21 -2.08
N LEU A 230 -10.09 -19.14 -1.68
CA LEU A 230 -8.82 -18.71 -2.28
C LEU A 230 -7.59 -19.45 -1.75
N GLY A 231 -7.76 -20.46 -0.88
CA GLY A 231 -6.66 -21.22 -0.31
C GLY A 231 -5.91 -20.49 0.82
N GLY A 232 -6.47 -19.41 1.36
CA GLY A 232 -5.88 -18.59 2.43
C GLY A 232 -6.23 -19.04 3.85
N GLY A 233 -6.97 -20.13 4.01
CA GLY A 233 -7.20 -20.74 5.34
C GLY A 233 -5.90 -21.29 5.91
N MET A 234 -5.59 -20.89 7.14
CA MET A 234 -4.37 -21.28 7.85
C MET A 234 -4.74 -22.08 9.11
N ARG A 235 -3.76 -22.65 9.78
CA ARG A 235 -3.91 -23.36 11.05
C ARG A 235 -3.34 -22.50 12.18
N GLN A 236 -2.17 -22.78 12.69
CA GLN A 236 -1.51 -22.04 13.75
C GLN A 236 -0.90 -20.71 13.22
N ALA A 237 -1.77 -19.84 12.72
CA ALA A 237 -1.37 -18.58 12.09
C ALA A 237 -0.81 -17.55 13.07
N GLY A 238 -1.01 -17.76 14.37
CA GLY A 238 -0.41 -16.95 15.43
C GLY A 238 1.10 -16.82 15.31
N VAL A 239 1.78 -17.81 14.72
CA VAL A 239 3.23 -17.75 14.41
C VAL A 239 3.57 -16.51 13.58
N ILE A 240 2.75 -16.14 12.60
CA ILE A 240 2.99 -14.97 11.75
C ILE A 240 2.20 -13.74 12.23
N ALA A 241 1.06 -13.92 12.85
CA ALA A 241 0.25 -12.84 13.38
C ALA A 241 0.93 -12.11 14.55
N SER A 242 1.74 -12.79 15.36
CA SER A 242 2.52 -12.16 16.44
C SER A 242 3.53 -11.13 15.92
N ALA A 243 4.23 -11.42 14.83
CA ALA A 243 5.11 -10.46 14.20
C ALA A 243 4.35 -9.25 13.62
N ALA A 244 3.16 -9.49 13.04
CA ALA A 244 2.27 -8.44 12.55
C ALA A 244 1.75 -7.57 13.73
N ARG A 245 1.43 -8.18 14.87
CA ARG A 245 1.03 -7.46 16.10
C ARG A 245 2.15 -6.58 16.61
N TYR A 246 3.36 -7.12 16.74
CA TYR A 246 4.52 -6.33 17.12
C TYR A 246 4.76 -5.16 16.15
N ALA A 247 4.66 -5.41 14.85
CA ALA A 247 4.88 -4.41 13.81
C ALA A 247 3.92 -3.22 13.93
N ILE A 248 2.63 -3.48 14.12
CA ILE A 248 1.62 -2.42 14.22
C ILE A 248 1.72 -1.64 15.54
N GLU A 249 2.12 -2.28 16.62
CA GLU A 249 2.34 -1.61 17.90
C GLU A 249 3.58 -0.72 17.91
N ASN A 250 4.57 -0.98 17.06
CA ASN A 250 5.82 -0.24 16.97
C ASN A 250 5.97 0.51 15.64
N ARG A 251 4.89 1.06 15.11
CA ARG A 251 4.81 1.68 13.77
C ARG A 251 5.44 3.07 13.65
N GLU A 252 5.81 3.71 14.76
CA GLU A 252 6.33 5.09 14.79
C GLU A 252 7.62 5.27 13.98
N HIS A 253 8.38 4.20 13.74
CA HIS A 253 9.57 4.24 12.88
C HIS A 253 9.26 4.71 11.45
N ILE A 254 8.01 4.62 10.98
CA ILE A 254 7.58 5.14 9.67
C ILE A 254 7.81 6.67 9.57
N LEU A 255 7.67 7.41 10.66
CA LEU A 255 7.99 8.84 10.70
C LEU A 255 9.46 9.09 10.43
N LYS A 256 10.34 8.20 10.90
CA LYS A 256 11.78 8.28 10.61
C LYS A 256 12.08 8.01 9.13
N ASP A 257 11.34 7.11 8.51
CA ASP A 257 11.45 6.87 7.05
C ASP A 257 11.08 8.15 6.26
N HIS A 258 10.06 8.89 6.70
CA HIS A 258 9.68 10.17 6.10
C HIS A 258 10.76 11.23 6.28
N GLU A 259 11.33 11.38 7.48
CA GLU A 259 12.43 12.30 7.76
C GLU A 259 13.64 11.99 6.86
N ASN A 260 14.03 10.73 6.77
CA ASN A 260 15.14 10.27 5.96
C ASN A 260 14.88 10.54 4.46
N THR A 261 13.65 10.29 3.99
CA THR A 261 13.25 10.58 2.61
C THR A 261 13.33 12.07 2.30
N LYS A 262 12.81 12.90 3.21
CA LYS A 262 12.86 14.36 3.10
C LYS A 262 14.30 14.87 3.07
N PHE A 263 15.17 14.32 3.90
CA PHE A 263 16.60 14.65 3.90
C PHE A 263 17.23 14.37 2.52
N ILE A 264 17.05 13.16 1.99
CA ILE A 264 17.59 12.79 0.67
C ILE A 264 17.04 13.75 -0.41
N TYR A 265 15.72 13.98 -0.41
CA TYR A 265 15.09 14.90 -1.37
C TYR A 265 15.69 16.31 -1.32
N GLN A 266 15.84 16.88 -0.12
CA GLN A 266 16.42 18.21 0.07
C GLN A 266 17.86 18.27 -0.42
N LYS A 267 18.67 17.26 -0.11
CA LYS A 267 20.07 17.17 -0.59
C LYS A 267 20.17 17.04 -2.10
N LEU A 268 19.27 16.30 -2.75
CA LEU A 268 19.21 16.22 -4.20
C LEU A 268 18.80 17.57 -4.82
N LYS A 269 17.87 18.30 -4.18
CA LYS A 269 17.46 19.65 -4.64
C LYS A 269 18.59 20.68 -4.48
N GLU A 270 19.40 20.61 -3.42
CA GLU A 270 20.58 21.46 -3.24
C GLU A 270 21.64 21.24 -4.33
N ARG A 271 21.68 20.06 -4.95
CA ARG A 271 22.63 19.62 -5.98
C ARG A 271 21.96 19.42 -7.35
N GLU A 272 20.82 20.04 -7.59
CA GLU A 272 20.01 19.81 -8.80
C GLU A 272 20.78 20.09 -10.10
N GLU A 273 21.69 21.07 -10.10
CA GLU A 273 22.54 21.41 -11.25
C GLU A 273 23.55 20.29 -11.61
N GLU A 274 23.83 19.35 -10.72
CA GLU A 274 24.69 18.19 -10.94
C GLU A 274 23.94 16.98 -11.52
N LEU A 275 22.59 17.02 -11.52
CA LEU A 275 21.72 15.91 -11.89
C LEU A 275 21.38 15.89 -13.39
N ASN A 276 22.40 15.82 -14.25
CA ASN A 276 22.30 16.05 -15.69
C ASN A 276 21.34 15.11 -16.45
N LEU A 277 21.12 13.89 -15.94
CA LEU A 277 20.25 12.87 -16.58
C LEU A 277 18.84 12.85 -15.99
N ILE A 278 18.58 13.54 -14.87
CA ILE A 278 17.30 13.54 -14.17
C ILE A 278 16.51 14.77 -14.57
N GLU A 279 15.36 14.57 -15.24
CA GLU A 279 14.49 15.67 -15.66
C GLU A 279 13.67 16.25 -14.51
N THR A 280 13.15 15.38 -13.65
CA THR A 280 12.36 15.82 -12.48
C THR A 280 12.60 14.93 -11.27
N ILE A 281 12.53 15.55 -10.09
CA ILE A 281 12.52 14.87 -8.79
C ILE A 281 11.17 15.16 -8.15
N SER A 282 10.38 14.10 -7.90
CA SER A 282 9.07 14.21 -7.24
C SER A 282 9.12 13.57 -5.85
N TYR A 283 8.59 14.29 -4.87
CA TYR A 283 8.44 13.85 -3.48
C TYR A 283 7.06 14.28 -2.96
N LYS A 284 6.38 13.41 -2.24
CA LYS A 284 5.00 13.57 -1.78
C LYS A 284 4.85 13.42 -0.26
N ASP A 285 5.85 13.90 0.47
CA ASP A 285 5.90 13.94 1.94
C ASP A 285 5.71 12.59 2.64
N THR A 286 6.03 11.49 1.93
CA THR A 286 6.04 10.12 2.48
C THR A 286 7.41 9.47 2.31
N ASN A 287 7.49 8.18 2.10
CA ASN A 287 8.73 7.42 2.04
C ASN A 287 9.26 7.17 0.62
N MET A 288 8.78 7.93 -0.39
CA MET A 288 9.16 7.70 -1.79
C MET A 288 9.68 8.94 -2.48
N ILE A 289 10.70 8.75 -3.33
CA ILE A 289 11.16 9.73 -4.31
C ILE A 289 11.04 9.11 -5.70
N LEU A 290 10.49 9.86 -6.64
CA LEU A 290 10.46 9.49 -8.05
C LEU A 290 11.42 10.37 -8.84
N LEU A 291 12.27 9.73 -9.65
CA LEU A 291 13.22 10.36 -10.56
C LEU A 291 12.78 10.07 -11.99
N SER A 292 12.45 11.09 -12.77
CA SER A 292 12.11 10.93 -14.19
C SER A 292 13.32 11.17 -15.10
N PHE A 293 13.33 10.47 -16.21
CA PHE A 293 14.40 10.48 -17.19
C PHE A 293 13.80 10.64 -18.60
N GLU A 294 14.60 11.09 -19.56
CA GLU A 294 14.20 11.26 -20.96
C GLU A 294 13.57 9.97 -21.54
N ASP A 295 14.25 8.84 -21.32
CA ASP A 295 13.76 7.54 -21.81
C ASP A 295 14.14 6.36 -20.92
N MET A 296 13.72 5.18 -21.35
CA MET A 296 13.97 3.91 -20.63
C MET A 296 15.45 3.50 -20.70
N THR A 297 16.20 3.90 -21.72
CA THR A 297 17.62 3.55 -21.88
C THR A 297 18.44 4.30 -20.85
N VAL A 298 18.20 5.61 -20.73
CA VAL A 298 18.86 6.48 -19.75
C VAL A 298 18.59 6.01 -18.34
N SER A 299 17.32 5.77 -18.01
CA SER A 299 16.93 5.30 -16.67
C SER A 299 17.46 3.89 -16.33
N SER A 300 17.56 2.99 -17.32
CA SER A 300 18.16 1.66 -17.12
C SER A 300 19.67 1.73 -16.85
N ASN A 301 20.37 2.60 -17.58
CA ASN A 301 21.81 2.85 -17.35
C ASN A 301 22.06 3.49 -15.98
N PHE A 302 21.18 4.41 -15.56
CA PHE A 302 21.23 5.01 -14.24
C PHE A 302 21.07 3.95 -13.11
N ILE A 303 20.08 3.06 -13.22
CA ILE A 303 19.90 1.96 -12.24
C ILE A 303 21.15 1.08 -12.19
N LYS A 304 21.76 0.75 -13.33
CA LYS A 304 22.96 -0.06 -13.38
C LYS A 304 24.16 0.65 -12.69
N LYS A 305 24.35 1.96 -12.94
CA LYS A 305 25.38 2.74 -12.25
C LYS A 305 25.16 2.80 -10.72
N LEU A 306 23.90 2.86 -10.25
CA LEU A 306 23.56 2.75 -8.83
C LEU A 306 23.91 1.37 -8.28
N GLU A 307 23.59 0.29 -9.01
CA GLU A 307 23.89 -1.07 -8.57
C GLU A 307 25.40 -1.34 -8.48
N ASP A 308 26.20 -0.75 -9.39
CA ASP A 308 27.68 -0.76 -9.33
C ASP A 308 28.21 -0.10 -8.04
N GLN A 309 27.42 0.80 -7.43
CA GLN A 309 27.71 1.46 -6.15
C GLN A 309 27.00 0.80 -4.95
N ASN A 310 26.53 -0.44 -5.11
CA ASN A 310 25.81 -1.22 -4.11
C ASN A 310 24.47 -0.60 -3.65
N ILE A 311 23.79 0.13 -4.52
CA ILE A 311 22.45 0.66 -4.28
C ILE A 311 21.49 0.07 -5.31
N ARG A 312 20.44 -0.59 -4.85
CA ARG A 312 19.36 -1.10 -5.70
C ARG A 312 18.19 -0.16 -5.71
N SER A 313 17.67 0.11 -6.90
CA SER A 313 16.42 0.85 -7.12
C SER A 313 15.54 0.10 -8.11
N GLY A 314 14.32 0.57 -8.34
CA GLY A 314 13.38 -0.09 -9.26
C GLY A 314 12.57 0.91 -10.07
N PHE A 315 12.01 0.43 -11.19
CA PHE A 315 11.06 1.20 -11.97
C PHE A 315 9.67 1.19 -11.32
N ILE A 316 8.95 2.31 -11.49
CA ILE A 316 7.50 2.34 -11.33
C ILE A 316 6.80 2.46 -12.70
N ARG A 317 7.45 3.12 -13.65
CA ARG A 317 7.07 3.25 -15.08
C ARG A 317 8.35 3.21 -15.93
N LYS A 318 8.20 3.13 -17.26
CA LYS A 318 9.33 2.92 -18.19
C LYS A 318 10.53 3.87 -18.01
N ASN A 319 10.30 5.14 -17.74
CA ASN A 319 11.34 6.15 -17.57
C ASN A 319 11.33 6.81 -16.19
N ILE A 320 10.66 6.19 -15.20
CA ILE A 320 10.59 6.70 -13.84
C ILE A 320 11.16 5.69 -12.87
N VAL A 321 12.26 6.04 -12.23
CA VAL A 321 12.89 5.26 -11.16
C VAL A 321 12.28 5.67 -9.82
N ARG A 322 11.93 4.68 -9.03
CA ARG A 322 11.40 4.86 -7.67
C ARG A 322 12.46 4.49 -6.65
N LEU A 323 12.65 5.36 -5.68
CA LEU A 323 13.42 5.12 -4.47
C LEU A 323 12.44 5.04 -3.29
N VAL A 324 12.50 3.95 -2.54
CA VAL A 324 11.66 3.75 -1.34
C VAL A 324 12.58 3.66 -0.13
N ILE A 325 12.41 4.60 0.77
CA ILE A 325 13.14 4.64 2.04
C ILE A 325 12.32 3.87 3.08
N HIS A 326 12.98 3.08 3.89
CA HIS A 326 12.34 2.20 4.87
C HIS A 326 13.31 1.90 6.04
N LYS A 327 12.81 1.29 7.09
CA LYS A 327 13.51 1.04 8.36
C LYS A 327 14.90 0.39 8.26
N ASP A 328 15.18 -0.33 7.17
CA ASP A 328 16.48 -0.98 6.96
C ASP A 328 17.51 -0.07 6.23
N VAL A 329 17.15 1.21 5.98
CA VAL A 329 18.04 2.26 5.47
C VAL A 329 18.54 3.05 6.65
N ASN A 330 19.85 2.93 6.96
CA ASN A 330 20.44 3.56 8.13
C ASN A 330 20.76 5.04 7.89
N GLN A 331 20.86 5.83 8.97
CA GLN A 331 21.23 7.24 8.89
C GLN A 331 22.59 7.46 8.18
N GLU A 332 23.53 6.54 8.38
CA GLU A 332 24.87 6.56 7.76
C GLU A 332 24.85 6.35 6.24
N ASP A 333 23.75 5.83 5.71
CA ASP A 333 23.59 5.52 4.29
C ASP A 333 23.02 6.70 3.50
N LEU A 334 22.43 7.70 4.16
CA LEU A 334 21.70 8.78 3.49
C LEU A 334 22.59 9.62 2.56
N ASP A 335 23.76 10.05 3.08
CA ASP A 335 24.73 10.82 2.26
C ASP A 335 25.30 9.97 1.13
N LYS A 336 25.57 8.68 1.38
CA LYS A 336 26.02 7.73 0.35
C LYS A 336 24.98 7.58 -0.78
N ILE A 337 23.68 7.53 -0.41
CA ILE A 337 22.58 7.46 -1.39
C ILE A 337 22.57 8.72 -2.27
N VAL A 338 22.67 9.89 -1.65
CA VAL A 338 22.70 11.17 -2.38
C VAL A 338 23.90 11.22 -3.33
N ASP A 339 25.11 10.93 -2.83
CA ASP A 339 26.36 10.96 -3.64
C ASP A 339 26.30 9.98 -4.81
N ALA A 340 25.77 8.77 -4.57
CA ALA A 340 25.60 7.76 -5.62
C ALA A 340 24.60 8.19 -6.69
N ILE A 341 23.50 8.83 -6.32
CA ILE A 341 22.50 9.36 -7.26
C ILE A 341 23.15 10.45 -8.14
N VAL A 342 23.85 11.40 -7.52
CA VAL A 342 24.54 12.48 -8.25
C VAL A 342 25.60 11.89 -9.19
N HIS A 343 26.46 11.00 -8.71
CA HIS A 343 27.48 10.37 -9.54
C HIS A 343 26.87 9.56 -10.70
N SER A 344 25.76 8.85 -10.46
CA SER A 344 25.08 8.04 -11.49
C SER A 344 24.36 8.91 -12.52
N SER A 345 23.97 10.14 -12.17
CA SER A 345 23.32 11.10 -13.06
C SER A 345 24.30 11.97 -13.85
N SER A 346 25.59 11.91 -13.54
CA SER A 346 26.62 12.56 -14.36
C SER A 346 26.80 11.81 -15.68
N ALA A 347 26.95 12.55 -16.78
CA ALA A 347 27.02 12.04 -18.15
C ALA A 347 28.19 11.06 -18.40
#